data_efba012543eb58d684baf982104ffdbb
#
_entry.id   efba012543eb58d684baf982104ffdbb
#
_cell.length_a   1.000
_cell.length_b   1.000
_cell.length_c   1.000
_cell.angle_alpha   90.00
_cell.angle_beta   90.00
_cell.angle_gamma   90.00
#
_symmetry.space_group_name_H-M   'P 1'
#
loop_
_entity.id
_entity.type
_entity.pdbx_description
1 polymer ?
#
loop_
_entity_poly.entity_id
_entity_poly.type
_entity_poly.pdbx_seq_one_letter_code
_entity_poly.pdbx_strand_id
1 'polypeptide(L)'
;APHPRALRCGLEVTRLLAGVAEQMGAPKGLIQCLEHVTIQGTDELMRHRRTSVVMATGGPAMVKAAYSSGKPTLAVGAGNVPCYVNKSKANDLAEVAEQIIVSKSFDYGTACVSEQSLIVDKELARELRNELKLRGAYFCTPAESDRLSKVIFLGKQRMNPNRVGQSPNVLAELAEFSIPPKTR
;
A
#
# COMPACT_ATOMS: atom_id res chain seq x y z
N ALA A 1 -2.99 16.18 -5.05
CA ALA A 1 -3.06 15.75 -6.46
C ALA A 1 -3.45 14.29 -6.51
N PRO A 2 -4.37 13.86 -7.39
CA PRO A 2 -4.76 12.46 -7.53
C PRO A 2 -3.67 11.65 -8.24
N HIS A 3 -3.71 10.33 -8.04
CA HIS A 3 -2.84 9.44 -8.80
C HIS A 3 -3.26 9.42 -10.27
N PRO A 4 -2.35 9.49 -11.26
CA PRO A 4 -2.71 9.58 -12.69
C PRO A 4 -3.62 8.45 -13.18
N ARG A 5 -3.46 7.22 -12.65
CA ARG A 5 -4.32 6.06 -13.00
C ARG A 5 -5.70 6.09 -12.34
N ALA A 6 -5.91 6.93 -11.33
CA ALA A 6 -7.17 7.07 -10.59
C ALA A 6 -7.74 8.49 -10.66
N LEU A 7 -7.39 9.26 -11.71
CA LEU A 7 -7.76 10.67 -11.84
C LEU A 7 -9.28 10.86 -11.74
N ARG A 8 -10.05 10.11 -12.53
CA ARG A 8 -11.52 10.23 -12.55
C ARG A 8 -12.15 9.93 -11.18
N CYS A 9 -11.67 8.87 -10.52
CA CYS A 9 -12.13 8.50 -9.18
C CYS A 9 -11.79 9.61 -8.16
N GLY A 10 -10.56 10.13 -8.18
CA GLY A 10 -10.15 11.23 -7.30
C GLY A 10 -10.96 12.52 -7.52
N LEU A 11 -11.24 12.88 -8.77
CA LEU A 11 -12.07 14.05 -9.10
C LEU A 11 -13.51 13.87 -8.61
N GLU A 12 -14.13 12.70 -8.84
CA GLU A 12 -15.51 12.44 -8.42
C GLU A 12 -15.66 12.44 -6.90
N VAL A 13 -14.78 11.76 -6.18
CA VAL A 13 -14.78 11.78 -4.71
C VAL A 13 -14.60 13.21 -4.19
N THR A 14 -13.68 13.99 -4.78
CA THR A 14 -13.49 15.40 -4.39
C THR A 14 -14.74 16.22 -4.64
N ARG A 15 -15.42 16.05 -5.78
CA ARG A 15 -16.65 16.74 -6.12
C ARG A 15 -17.77 16.45 -5.12
N LEU A 16 -17.94 15.17 -4.75
CA LEU A 16 -18.94 14.76 -3.75
C LEU A 16 -18.65 15.38 -2.38
N LEU A 17 -17.40 15.26 -1.90
CA LEU A 17 -17.00 15.83 -0.61
C LEU A 17 -17.13 17.35 -0.57
N ALA A 18 -16.72 18.03 -1.63
CA ALA A 18 -16.86 19.48 -1.75
C ALA A 18 -18.34 19.89 -1.70
N GLY A 19 -19.19 19.20 -2.46
CA GLY A 19 -20.64 19.48 -2.49
C GLY A 19 -21.32 19.31 -1.12
N VAL A 20 -21.00 18.23 -0.40
CA VAL A 20 -21.53 18.02 0.97
C VAL A 20 -21.02 19.09 1.93
N ALA A 21 -19.72 19.41 1.88
CA ALA A 21 -19.15 20.45 2.74
C ALA A 21 -19.80 21.82 2.50
N GLU A 22 -20.00 22.22 1.25
CA GLU A 22 -20.66 23.48 0.89
C GLU A 22 -22.13 23.49 1.33
N GLN A 23 -22.88 22.40 1.20
CA GLN A 23 -24.25 22.27 1.71
C GLN A 23 -24.32 22.44 3.25
N MET A 24 -23.27 22.04 3.95
CA MET A 24 -23.15 22.21 5.40
C MET A 24 -22.58 23.59 5.81
N GLY A 25 -22.43 24.51 4.89
CA GLY A 25 -22.00 25.90 5.16
C GLY A 25 -20.48 26.13 5.04
N ALA A 26 -19.71 25.18 4.51
CA ALA A 26 -18.31 25.42 4.23
C ALA A 26 -18.13 26.43 3.06
N PRO A 27 -17.06 27.23 3.09
CA PRO A 27 -16.75 28.14 1.99
C PRO A 27 -16.57 27.37 0.67
N LYS A 28 -17.08 27.93 -0.42
CA LYS A 28 -16.89 27.38 -1.76
C LYS A 28 -15.40 27.24 -2.08
N GLY A 29 -15.04 26.06 -2.61
CA GLY A 29 -13.66 25.76 -3.00
C GLY A 29 -12.74 25.38 -1.82
N LEU A 30 -13.30 25.02 -0.66
CA LEU A 30 -12.51 24.51 0.48
C LEU A 30 -11.79 23.21 0.13
N ILE A 31 -12.46 22.30 -0.59
CA ILE A 31 -11.92 21.02 -1.04
C ILE A 31 -11.74 21.07 -2.56
N GLN A 32 -10.52 20.87 -3.03
CA GLN A 32 -10.19 20.97 -4.46
C GLN A 32 -9.27 19.83 -4.89
N CYS A 33 -9.28 19.51 -6.19
CA CYS A 33 -8.43 18.51 -6.81
C CYS A 33 -7.82 19.07 -8.11
N LEU A 34 -6.58 18.70 -8.40
CA LEU A 34 -5.97 19.02 -9.69
C LEU A 34 -6.62 18.17 -10.79
N GLU A 35 -7.15 18.83 -11.82
CA GLU A 35 -7.72 18.16 -12.99
C GLU A 35 -6.62 17.68 -13.96
N HIS A 36 -5.55 18.47 -14.09
CA HIS A 36 -4.39 18.15 -14.90
C HIS A 36 -3.20 17.81 -14.02
N VAL A 37 -2.89 16.51 -13.93
CA VAL A 37 -1.83 16.00 -13.04
C VAL A 37 -0.54 15.86 -13.82
N THR A 38 0.43 16.74 -13.52
CA THR A 38 1.80 16.67 -14.03
C THR A 38 2.79 16.75 -12.86
N ILE A 39 3.98 16.23 -13.07
CA ILE A 39 5.07 16.34 -12.08
C ILE A 39 5.39 17.81 -11.83
N GLN A 40 5.50 18.62 -12.90
CA GLN A 40 5.79 20.03 -12.80
C GLN A 40 4.67 20.79 -12.04
N GLY A 41 3.41 20.60 -12.40
CA GLY A 41 2.29 21.26 -11.72
C GLY A 41 2.17 20.85 -10.25
N THR A 42 2.54 19.64 -9.90
CA THR A 42 2.59 19.19 -8.50
C THR A 42 3.75 19.88 -7.75
N ASP A 43 4.93 20.02 -8.35
CA ASP A 43 6.06 20.74 -7.75
C ASP A 43 5.75 22.24 -7.59
N GLU A 44 5.16 22.87 -8.60
CA GLU A 44 4.70 24.26 -8.53
C GLU A 44 3.68 24.48 -7.42
N LEU A 45 2.71 23.56 -7.26
CA LEU A 45 1.74 23.61 -6.17
C LEU A 45 2.42 23.51 -4.79
N MET A 46 3.34 22.59 -4.64
CA MET A 46 4.08 22.43 -3.36
C MET A 46 4.88 23.68 -3.00
N ARG A 47 5.47 24.38 -3.99
CA ARG A 47 6.28 25.60 -3.80
C ARG A 47 5.48 26.88 -3.79
N HIS A 48 4.21 26.83 -4.18
CA HIS A 48 3.41 28.02 -4.38
C HIS A 48 3.35 28.88 -3.10
N ARG A 49 3.36 30.21 -3.26
CA ARG A 49 3.38 31.17 -2.13
C ARG A 49 2.19 31.03 -1.17
N ARG A 50 1.04 30.57 -1.66
CA ARG A 50 -0.18 30.35 -0.86
C ARG A 50 -0.24 28.94 -0.23
N THR A 51 0.70 28.04 -0.53
CA THR A 51 0.77 26.75 0.13
C THR A 51 1.42 26.92 1.51
N SER A 52 0.66 26.68 2.55
CA SER A 52 1.11 26.84 3.93
C SER A 52 1.75 25.58 4.49
N VAL A 53 1.27 24.40 4.09
CA VAL A 53 1.79 23.10 4.54
C VAL A 53 1.65 22.08 3.39
N VAL A 54 2.59 21.16 3.30
CA VAL A 54 2.57 20.05 2.37
C VAL A 54 2.37 18.76 3.15
N MET A 55 1.34 17.99 2.79
CA MET A 55 1.19 16.60 3.22
C MET A 55 1.40 15.70 2.00
N ALA A 56 2.40 14.83 2.05
CA ALA A 56 2.74 13.97 0.92
C ALA A 56 2.91 12.52 1.34
N THR A 57 2.29 11.62 0.58
CA THR A 57 2.49 10.17 0.71
C THR A 57 2.91 9.64 -0.64
N GLY A 58 4.03 8.93 -0.70
CA GLY A 58 4.51 8.42 -1.98
C GLY A 58 5.89 7.79 -1.91
N GLY A 59 6.46 7.51 -3.06
CA GLY A 59 7.82 6.96 -3.15
C GLY A 59 8.91 7.96 -2.74
N PRO A 60 10.18 7.51 -2.61
CA PRO A 60 11.29 8.34 -2.14
C PRO A 60 11.47 9.66 -2.91
N ALA A 61 11.21 9.66 -4.22
CA ALA A 61 11.31 10.86 -5.06
C ALA A 61 10.27 11.92 -4.67
N MET A 62 9.01 11.52 -4.40
CA MET A 62 7.95 12.41 -3.96
C MET A 62 8.26 13.00 -2.58
N VAL A 63 8.70 12.16 -1.64
CA VAL A 63 9.08 12.59 -0.29
C VAL A 63 10.21 13.61 -0.34
N LYS A 64 11.25 13.34 -1.15
CA LYS A 64 12.35 14.27 -1.36
C LYS A 64 11.89 15.61 -1.95
N ALA A 65 11.03 15.58 -2.98
CA ALA A 65 10.47 16.78 -3.60
C ALA A 65 9.66 17.59 -2.59
N ALA A 66 8.81 16.94 -1.78
CA ALA A 66 7.99 17.58 -0.76
C ALA A 66 8.86 18.28 0.29
N TYR A 67 9.86 17.63 0.87
CA TYR A 67 10.79 18.24 1.83
C TYR A 67 11.66 19.35 1.20
N SER A 68 11.92 19.26 -0.10
CA SER A 68 12.70 20.29 -0.83
C SER A 68 11.84 21.45 -1.33
N SER A 69 10.53 21.49 -1.01
CA SER A 69 9.62 22.55 -1.43
C SER A 69 9.85 23.89 -0.74
N GLY A 70 10.55 23.88 0.41
CA GLY A 70 10.73 25.06 1.28
C GLY A 70 9.50 25.37 2.13
N LYS A 71 8.53 24.44 2.23
CA LYS A 71 7.32 24.57 3.05
C LYS A 71 7.36 23.63 4.25
N PRO A 72 6.68 23.94 5.36
CA PRO A 72 6.40 22.96 6.39
C PRO A 72 5.81 21.69 5.75
N THR A 73 6.44 20.54 6.01
CA THR A 73 6.12 19.31 5.27
C THR A 73 5.96 18.12 6.21
N LEU A 74 4.87 17.39 6.03
CA LEU A 74 4.62 16.07 6.62
C LEU A 74 4.62 15.07 5.48
N ALA A 75 5.72 14.36 5.28
CA ALA A 75 5.84 13.41 4.18
C ALA A 75 6.17 12.01 4.67
N VAL A 76 5.48 11.02 4.08
CA VAL A 76 5.63 9.60 4.39
C VAL A 76 6.02 8.86 3.11
N GLY A 77 7.11 8.10 3.21
CA GLY A 77 7.64 7.28 2.11
C GLY A 77 7.35 5.79 2.27
N ALA A 78 8.17 4.98 1.61
CA ALA A 78 8.14 3.54 1.77
C ALA A 78 8.47 3.17 3.22
N GLY A 79 7.64 2.33 3.80
CA GLY A 79 7.80 1.79 5.15
C GLY A 79 7.96 0.28 5.14
N ASN A 80 8.28 -0.27 6.30
CA ASN A 80 8.19 -1.69 6.59
C ASN A 80 7.36 -1.84 7.87
N VAL A 81 6.33 -2.67 7.84
CA VAL A 81 5.42 -2.91 8.96
C VAL A 81 5.69 -4.29 9.53
N PRO A 82 6.55 -4.43 10.57
CA PRO A 82 6.73 -5.68 11.27
C PRO A 82 5.56 -5.94 12.22
N CYS A 83 5.00 -7.15 12.17
CA CYS A 83 4.03 -7.64 13.13
C CYS A 83 4.70 -8.65 14.04
N TYR A 84 4.68 -8.40 15.35
CA TYR A 84 5.25 -9.34 16.34
C TYR A 84 4.15 -10.16 17.01
N VAL A 85 4.24 -11.46 16.87
CA VAL A 85 3.34 -12.42 17.51
C VAL A 85 4.04 -13.02 18.71
N ASN A 86 3.67 -12.52 19.90
CA ASN A 86 4.21 -12.92 21.18
C ASN A 86 3.58 -14.23 21.68
N LYS A 87 4.32 -15.02 22.49
CA LYS A 87 3.88 -16.28 23.09
C LYS A 87 2.58 -16.18 23.92
N SER A 88 2.23 -14.98 24.41
CA SER A 88 0.95 -14.77 25.11
C SER A 88 -0.26 -15.02 24.22
N LYS A 89 -0.09 -15.04 22.88
CA LYS A 89 -1.13 -15.33 21.89
C LYS A 89 -1.23 -16.81 21.47
N ALA A 90 -0.59 -17.72 22.21
CA ALA A 90 -0.60 -19.15 21.91
C ALA A 90 -2.00 -19.75 21.74
N ASN A 91 -2.97 -19.30 22.53
CA ASN A 91 -4.36 -19.79 22.46
C ASN A 91 -5.23 -19.09 21.41
N ASP A 92 -4.74 -18.00 20.80
CA ASP A 92 -5.49 -17.14 19.87
C ASP A 92 -4.91 -17.18 18.45
N LEU A 93 -4.04 -18.13 18.12
CA LEU A 93 -3.30 -18.15 16.85
C LEU A 93 -4.23 -18.21 15.61
N ALA A 94 -5.38 -18.84 15.73
CA ALA A 94 -6.38 -18.88 14.70
C ALA A 94 -6.92 -17.47 14.37
N GLU A 95 -7.24 -16.69 15.40
CA GLU A 95 -7.72 -15.31 15.27
C GLU A 95 -6.59 -14.40 14.76
N VAL A 96 -5.40 -14.50 15.31
CA VAL A 96 -4.22 -13.75 14.87
C VAL A 96 -3.95 -13.97 13.38
N ALA A 97 -3.97 -15.23 12.93
CA ALA A 97 -3.79 -15.56 11.52
C ALA A 97 -4.87 -14.97 10.63
N GLU A 98 -6.15 -14.98 11.06
CA GLU A 98 -7.24 -14.35 10.32
C GLU A 98 -7.04 -12.84 10.19
N GLN A 99 -6.72 -12.16 11.29
CA GLN A 99 -6.46 -10.71 11.29
C GLN A 99 -5.32 -10.35 10.32
N ILE A 100 -4.22 -11.09 10.34
CA ILE A 100 -3.08 -10.89 9.44
C ILE A 100 -3.49 -11.09 7.98
N ILE A 101 -4.22 -12.16 7.67
CA ILE A 101 -4.66 -12.45 6.30
C ILE A 101 -5.62 -11.38 5.80
N VAL A 102 -6.61 -10.98 6.59
CA VAL A 102 -7.56 -9.92 6.22
C VAL A 102 -6.84 -8.61 5.96
N SER A 103 -5.96 -8.20 6.87
CA SER A 103 -5.17 -6.97 6.71
C SER A 103 -4.26 -7.03 5.49
N LYS A 104 -3.49 -8.11 5.32
CA LYS A 104 -2.51 -8.23 4.23
C LYS A 104 -3.14 -8.43 2.87
N SER A 105 -4.28 -9.13 2.77
CA SER A 105 -4.96 -9.36 1.49
C SER A 105 -5.87 -8.20 1.05
N PHE A 106 -6.10 -7.22 1.93
CA PHE A 106 -6.86 -6.02 1.58
C PHE A 106 -6.25 -5.32 0.37
N ASP A 107 -7.08 -5.06 -0.64
CA ASP A 107 -6.68 -4.41 -1.89
C ASP A 107 -5.42 -5.06 -2.53
N TYR A 108 -5.36 -6.39 -2.51
CA TYR A 108 -4.20 -7.18 -2.98
C TYR A 108 -2.85 -6.75 -2.37
N GLY A 109 -2.86 -6.37 -1.09
CA GLY A 109 -1.65 -6.01 -0.35
C GLY A 109 -1.04 -4.65 -0.71
N THR A 110 -1.81 -3.77 -1.36
CA THR A 110 -1.33 -2.43 -1.73
C THR A 110 -1.36 -1.44 -0.59
N ALA A 111 -2.10 -1.74 0.50
CA ALA A 111 -2.14 -0.88 1.68
C ALA A 111 -0.75 -0.81 2.35
N CYS A 112 -0.20 0.39 2.44
CA CYS A 112 1.14 0.63 3.01
C CYS A 112 1.23 0.32 4.52
N VAL A 113 0.10 0.22 5.20
CA VAL A 113 -0.03 -0.10 6.63
C VAL A 113 -0.21 -1.59 6.92
N SER A 114 -0.36 -2.43 5.89
CA SER A 114 -0.48 -3.89 6.07
C SER A 114 0.87 -4.51 6.44
N GLU A 115 0.83 -5.62 7.13
CA GLU A 115 2.00 -6.34 7.61
C GLU A 115 2.91 -6.77 6.45
N GLN A 116 4.22 -6.51 6.57
CA GLN A 116 5.22 -6.89 5.57
C GLN A 116 6.19 -7.95 6.09
N SER A 117 6.31 -8.04 7.41
CA SER A 117 7.14 -9.02 8.08
C SER A 117 6.43 -9.56 9.30
N LEU A 118 6.52 -10.88 9.53
CA LEU A 118 6.03 -11.51 10.74
C LEU A 118 7.22 -11.95 11.58
N ILE A 119 7.32 -11.41 12.79
CA ILE A 119 8.27 -11.80 13.81
C ILE A 119 7.48 -12.63 14.81
N VAL A 120 7.90 -13.88 15.03
CA VAL A 120 7.11 -14.84 15.79
C VAL A 120 7.99 -15.53 16.81
N ASP A 121 7.54 -15.68 18.04
CA ASP A 121 8.22 -16.51 19.03
C ASP A 121 8.36 -17.95 18.49
N LYS A 122 9.55 -18.53 18.63
CA LYS A 122 9.96 -19.78 17.98
C LYS A 122 8.97 -20.93 18.22
N GLU A 123 8.41 -20.98 19.41
CA GLU A 123 7.46 -22.02 19.84
C GLU A 123 6.16 -21.97 19.03
N LEU A 124 5.73 -20.77 18.61
CA LEU A 124 4.48 -20.55 17.89
C LEU A 124 4.63 -20.64 16.37
N ALA A 125 5.84 -20.57 15.86
CA ALA A 125 6.09 -20.37 14.43
C ALA A 125 5.47 -21.45 13.53
N ARG A 126 5.52 -22.72 13.97
CA ARG A 126 4.97 -23.84 13.21
C ARG A 126 3.44 -23.79 13.17
N GLU A 127 2.82 -23.53 14.31
CA GLU A 127 1.35 -23.51 14.43
C GLU A 127 0.77 -22.31 13.71
N LEU A 128 1.31 -21.11 13.92
CA LEU A 128 0.90 -19.90 13.19
C LEU A 128 1.04 -20.09 11.67
N ARG A 129 2.12 -20.73 11.21
CA ARG A 129 2.29 -21.03 9.77
C ARG A 129 1.17 -21.94 9.23
N ASN A 130 0.73 -22.93 10.02
CA ASN A 130 -0.38 -23.79 9.64
C ASN A 130 -1.70 -23.01 9.61
N GLU A 131 -1.97 -22.18 10.61
CA GLU A 131 -3.15 -21.34 10.67
C GLU A 131 -3.22 -20.36 9.50
N LEU A 132 -2.10 -19.74 9.12
CA LEU A 132 -2.01 -18.88 7.94
C LEU A 132 -2.33 -19.65 6.65
N LYS A 133 -1.81 -20.88 6.48
CA LYS A 133 -2.10 -21.74 5.32
C LYS A 133 -3.58 -22.10 5.22
N LEU A 134 -4.22 -22.44 6.35
CA LEU A 134 -5.65 -22.76 6.41
C LEU A 134 -6.52 -21.58 5.94
N ARG A 135 -6.02 -20.34 6.11
CA ARG A 135 -6.69 -19.09 5.72
C ARG A 135 -6.28 -18.55 4.36
N GLY A 136 -5.54 -19.33 3.60
CA GLY A 136 -5.20 -19.02 2.21
C GLY A 136 -3.81 -18.41 1.99
N ALA A 137 -2.93 -18.37 2.99
CA ALA A 137 -1.55 -18.01 2.74
C ALA A 137 -0.82 -19.12 1.99
N TYR A 138 -0.06 -18.75 0.99
CA TYR A 138 0.87 -19.61 0.28
C TYR A 138 2.32 -19.27 0.64
N PHE A 139 3.10 -20.27 1.01
CA PHE A 139 4.51 -20.11 1.33
C PHE A 139 5.36 -20.61 0.17
N CYS A 140 5.92 -19.68 -0.58
CA CYS A 140 6.79 -19.99 -1.71
C CYS A 140 8.01 -20.78 -1.29
N THR A 141 8.42 -21.74 -2.11
CA THR A 141 9.75 -22.33 -2.04
C THR A 141 10.81 -21.29 -2.46
N PRO A 142 12.10 -21.49 -2.15
CA PRO A 142 13.15 -20.59 -2.62
C PRO A 142 13.14 -20.38 -4.14
N ALA A 143 12.95 -21.45 -4.91
CA ALA A 143 12.90 -21.37 -6.37
C ALA A 143 11.69 -20.58 -6.91
N GLU A 144 10.53 -20.70 -6.28
CA GLU A 144 9.33 -19.91 -6.59
C GLU A 144 9.53 -18.44 -6.20
N SER A 145 10.13 -18.19 -5.04
CA SER A 145 10.46 -16.83 -4.58
C SER A 145 11.40 -16.12 -5.54
N ASP A 146 12.41 -16.82 -6.05
CA ASP A 146 13.35 -16.28 -7.05
C ASP A 146 12.65 -15.94 -8.38
N ARG A 147 11.75 -16.81 -8.84
CA ARG A 147 10.94 -16.54 -10.03
C ARG A 147 9.99 -15.36 -9.83
N LEU A 148 9.29 -15.36 -8.71
CA LEU A 148 8.36 -14.29 -8.33
C LEU A 148 9.08 -12.93 -8.24
N SER A 149 10.28 -12.91 -7.67
CA SER A 149 11.07 -11.67 -7.54
C SER A 149 11.39 -11.05 -8.91
N LYS A 150 11.66 -11.86 -9.93
CA LYS A 150 11.93 -11.40 -11.32
C LYS A 150 10.68 -10.79 -11.97
N VAL A 151 9.49 -11.22 -11.58
CA VAL A 151 8.20 -10.67 -12.05
C VAL A 151 7.86 -9.36 -11.34
N ILE A 152 8.10 -9.32 -10.02
CA ILE A 152 7.71 -8.20 -9.16
C ILE A 152 8.69 -7.02 -9.27
N PHE A 153 9.99 -7.29 -9.46
CA PHE A 153 10.99 -6.24 -9.48
C PHE A 153 11.58 -6.01 -10.89
N LEU A 154 11.79 -4.73 -11.20
CA LEU A 154 12.58 -4.28 -12.33
C LEU A 154 14.02 -4.02 -11.85
N GLY A 155 14.94 -4.94 -12.15
CA GLY A 155 16.30 -4.91 -11.62
C GLY A 155 16.34 -5.21 -10.12
N LYS A 156 17.34 -4.68 -9.41
CA LYS A 156 17.63 -5.13 -8.03
C LYS A 156 16.65 -4.67 -6.94
N GLN A 157 15.93 -3.55 -7.10
CA GLN A 157 15.13 -2.98 -6.00
C GLN A 157 13.93 -2.15 -6.44
N ARG A 158 13.65 -2.04 -7.72
CA ARG A 158 12.54 -1.21 -8.20
C ARG A 158 11.30 -2.06 -8.43
N MET A 159 10.24 -1.80 -7.67
CA MET A 159 8.94 -2.43 -7.89
C MET A 159 8.43 -2.20 -9.32
N ASN A 160 7.96 -3.24 -9.97
CA ASN A 160 7.30 -3.15 -11.26
C ASN A 160 5.88 -2.58 -11.09
N PRO A 161 5.60 -1.36 -11.55
CA PRO A 161 4.31 -0.72 -11.32
C PRO A 161 3.14 -1.45 -11.99
N ASN A 162 3.42 -2.31 -12.98
CA ASN A 162 2.38 -3.09 -13.65
C ASN A 162 1.99 -4.36 -12.87
N ARG A 163 2.68 -4.67 -11.78
CA ARG A 163 2.40 -5.81 -10.90
C ARG A 163 1.74 -5.41 -9.60
N VAL A 164 1.68 -4.13 -9.29
CA VAL A 164 1.01 -3.62 -8.09
C VAL A 164 -0.49 -3.84 -8.21
N GLY A 165 -1.11 -4.43 -7.17
CA GLY A 165 -2.54 -4.71 -7.13
C GLY A 165 -2.99 -5.91 -7.97
N GLN A 166 -2.07 -6.76 -8.42
CA GLN A 166 -2.39 -8.03 -9.07
C GLN A 166 -2.71 -9.12 -8.03
N SER A 167 -3.65 -10.01 -8.37
CA SER A 167 -3.97 -11.13 -7.51
C SER A 167 -2.80 -12.12 -7.39
N PRO A 168 -2.71 -12.90 -6.28
CA PRO A 168 -1.69 -13.92 -6.13
C PRO A 168 -1.64 -14.92 -7.28
N ASN A 169 -2.81 -15.32 -7.81
CA ASN A 169 -2.88 -16.27 -8.94
C ASN A 169 -2.25 -15.71 -10.21
N VAL A 170 -2.51 -14.45 -10.54
CA VAL A 170 -1.90 -13.78 -11.70
C VAL A 170 -0.39 -13.66 -11.51
N LEU A 171 0.07 -13.32 -10.32
CA LEU A 171 1.50 -13.22 -10.03
C LEU A 171 2.21 -14.57 -10.11
N ALA A 172 1.58 -15.65 -9.62
CA ALA A 172 2.11 -17.01 -9.69
C ALA A 172 2.17 -17.51 -11.15
N GLU A 173 1.12 -17.28 -11.94
CA GLU A 173 1.09 -17.61 -13.37
C GLU A 173 2.23 -16.91 -14.13
N LEU A 174 2.41 -15.61 -13.92
CA LEU A 174 3.51 -14.84 -14.52
C LEU A 174 4.89 -15.30 -14.06
N ALA A 175 5.00 -15.90 -12.88
CA ALA A 175 6.22 -16.47 -12.32
C ALA A 175 6.37 -17.97 -12.62
N GLU A 176 5.48 -18.53 -13.46
CA GLU A 176 5.52 -19.92 -13.93
C GLU A 176 5.48 -20.96 -12.81
N PHE A 177 4.59 -20.75 -11.81
CA PHE A 177 4.26 -21.76 -10.81
C PHE A 177 2.77 -21.72 -10.43
N SER A 178 2.28 -22.83 -9.87
CA SER A 178 0.88 -22.97 -9.50
C SER A 178 0.69 -22.82 -7.99
N ILE A 179 -0.40 -22.18 -7.62
CA ILE A 179 -0.84 -22.04 -6.22
C ILE A 179 -2.30 -22.47 -6.08
N PRO A 180 -2.79 -22.78 -4.88
CA PRO A 180 -4.20 -23.10 -4.68
C PRO A 180 -5.10 -21.95 -5.16
N PRO A 181 -6.27 -22.23 -5.81
CA PRO A 181 -7.14 -21.17 -6.34
C PRO A 181 -7.68 -20.20 -5.30
N LYS A 182 -7.77 -20.63 -4.03
CA LYS A 182 -8.25 -19.80 -2.90
C LYS A 182 -7.13 -19.04 -2.19
N THR A 183 -5.90 -18.97 -2.75
CA THR A 183 -4.81 -18.18 -2.19
C THR A 183 -5.17 -16.69 -2.20
N ARG A 184 -4.93 -16.04 -1.05
CA ARG A 184 -5.31 -14.64 -0.79
C ARG A 184 -4.10 -13.72 -0.74
#